data_fca81013733037a2683bfd3ea7816e78
#
_entry.id   fca81013733037a2683bfd3ea7816e78
#
_cell.length_a   1.000
_cell.length_b   1.000
_cell.length_c   1.000
_cell.angle_alpha   90.00
_cell.angle_beta   90.00
_cell.angle_gamma   90.00
#
_symmetry.space_group_name_H-M   'P 1'
#
loop_
_entity.id
_entity.type
_entity.pdbx_description
1 polymer ?
#
loop_
_entity_poly.entity_id
_entity_poly.type
_entity_poly.pdbx_seq_one_letter_code
_entity_poly.pdbx_strand_id
1 'polypeptide(L)'
;MDIKNKIDCFVPCENAQQAQQYATQFINENEVAKVFMLTSDSTNVSEKTAESIGYIQVGNTLSTETMLKMAQNATADYVLFYMKTSPITLGYHALTRLVRVAADTKATLVYADHYSVEAGKVVRHPVIDYQAGSLRDDFDFGSLVLIAAKLLRAYAEQAEKTDYKFAGWYDLRLYLSRKGRIFHLDEYLYTEEEDDLRRSGEKQFDYVNPRNREVQIEMERAATAHLRTIGGLVDTKKYRQPDFTSGDFSVEASVIIPVFNREKTIRDAVTSALAQKTDFKYNVIVVNNHSSDKTTAILSDIAKTDDRLEHLVPNRTDLGIGGCWNYAVNSEHCGRFAVQLDSDDLYSSEQTLQKIVDAFHEQQAAMIIGSYRMCDFDLNTLPPGLIDHAEWTEDNGCNNALRINGLGAPRAFYTPLAREVQFPNTSYGEDYAMGLAFSRQFRIGRIYEELYLCRRWGGNSDAALSIDRINANNLYKDRLRTIELIARQQLNKQGDEEGAKSLEPFFTAN
;
A
#
# COMPACT_ATOMS: atom_id res chain seq x y z
N MET A 1 26.28 31.73 -16.20
CA MET A 1 26.77 30.34 -16.31
C MET A 1 25.87 29.66 -17.32
N ASP A 2 26.43 29.26 -18.46
CA ASP A 2 25.66 28.44 -19.41
C ASP A 2 25.24 27.15 -18.73
N ILE A 3 23.93 26.90 -18.71
CA ILE A 3 23.38 25.67 -18.16
C ILE A 3 23.77 24.55 -19.13
N LYS A 4 24.76 23.77 -18.75
CA LYS A 4 25.25 22.65 -19.57
C LYS A 4 24.22 21.52 -19.73
N ASN A 5 23.27 21.41 -18.79
CA ASN A 5 22.30 20.31 -18.73
C ASN A 5 20.95 20.77 -19.30
N LYS A 6 20.47 20.12 -20.32
CA LYS A 6 19.23 20.41 -21.01
C LYS A 6 18.17 19.34 -20.75
N ILE A 7 16.91 19.72 -20.96
CA ILE A 7 15.71 18.90 -20.74
C ILE A 7 14.95 18.72 -22.06
N ASP A 8 14.55 17.49 -22.35
CA ASP A 8 13.47 17.19 -23.28
C ASP A 8 12.18 16.93 -22.48
N CYS A 9 11.13 17.73 -22.71
CA CYS A 9 9.85 17.62 -22.01
C CYS A 9 8.90 16.68 -22.77
N PHE A 10 8.21 15.81 -22.06
CA PHE A 10 7.16 14.94 -22.60
C PHE A 10 5.86 15.20 -21.85
N VAL A 11 4.84 15.68 -22.58
CA VAL A 11 3.61 16.22 -21.99
C VAL A 11 2.39 15.66 -22.73
N PRO A 12 1.50 14.93 -22.08
CA PRO A 12 0.25 14.46 -22.69
C PRO A 12 -0.67 15.66 -23.04
N CYS A 13 -1.37 15.55 -24.15
CA CYS A 13 -2.39 16.53 -24.54
C CYS A 13 -3.58 15.86 -25.22
N GLU A 14 -4.76 16.41 -25.00
CA GLU A 14 -6.04 15.91 -25.54
C GLU A 14 -6.43 16.58 -26.86
N ASN A 15 -5.93 17.80 -27.10
CA ASN A 15 -6.29 18.60 -28.27
C ASN A 15 -5.19 19.60 -28.65
N ALA A 16 -5.31 20.17 -29.83
CA ALA A 16 -4.32 21.11 -30.39
C ALA A 16 -4.17 22.41 -29.57
N GLN A 17 -5.23 22.92 -28.94
CA GLN A 17 -5.17 24.12 -28.12
C GLN A 17 -4.34 23.87 -26.85
N GLN A 18 -4.58 22.75 -26.17
CA GLN A 18 -3.83 22.33 -24.98
C GLN A 18 -2.35 22.09 -25.34
N ALA A 19 -2.08 21.44 -26.47
CA ALA A 19 -0.73 21.21 -26.95
C ALA A 19 0.02 22.54 -27.16
N GLN A 20 -0.64 23.53 -27.78
CA GLN A 20 -0.06 24.86 -27.99
C GLN A 20 0.24 25.60 -26.67
N GLN A 21 -0.66 25.49 -25.71
CA GLN A 21 -0.50 26.10 -24.38
C GLN A 21 0.72 25.47 -23.64
N TYR A 22 0.81 24.15 -23.56
CA TYR A 22 1.92 23.47 -22.89
C TYR A 22 3.24 23.72 -23.64
N ALA A 23 3.24 23.58 -24.96
CA ALA A 23 4.44 23.84 -25.75
C ALA A 23 4.99 25.24 -25.47
N THR A 24 4.14 26.27 -25.47
CA THR A 24 4.55 27.64 -25.18
C THR A 24 5.10 27.79 -23.76
N GLN A 25 4.45 27.17 -22.78
CA GLN A 25 4.87 27.27 -21.39
C GLN A 25 6.24 26.64 -21.18
N PHE A 26 6.48 25.42 -21.67
CA PHE A 26 7.73 24.72 -21.42
C PHE A 26 8.88 25.22 -22.28
N ILE A 27 8.65 25.57 -23.57
CA ILE A 27 9.73 26.01 -24.46
C ILE A 27 10.34 27.33 -24.07
N ASN A 28 9.62 28.16 -23.32
CA ASN A 28 10.12 29.45 -22.82
C ASN A 28 11.09 29.31 -21.62
N GLU A 29 11.20 28.12 -21.04
CA GLU A 29 12.15 27.86 -19.98
C GLU A 29 13.58 27.63 -20.55
N ASN A 30 14.56 28.27 -19.94
CA ASN A 30 15.94 28.25 -20.45
C ASN A 30 16.59 26.86 -20.48
N GLU A 31 16.14 25.95 -19.59
CA GLU A 31 16.62 24.59 -19.47
C GLU A 31 16.09 23.67 -20.56
N VAL A 32 14.96 24.01 -21.19
CA VAL A 32 14.28 23.16 -22.16
C VAL A 32 14.93 23.22 -23.54
N ALA A 33 15.23 22.08 -24.10
CA ALA A 33 15.72 21.93 -25.46
C ALA A 33 14.59 21.62 -26.45
N LYS A 34 13.72 20.69 -26.08
CA LYS A 34 12.57 20.27 -26.91
C LYS A 34 11.37 19.94 -26.05
N VAL A 35 10.18 20.08 -26.65
CA VAL A 35 8.91 19.69 -26.04
C VAL A 35 8.22 18.70 -26.97
N PHE A 36 7.91 17.51 -26.45
CA PHE A 36 7.19 16.47 -27.17
C PHE A 36 5.78 16.34 -26.58
N MET A 37 4.77 16.58 -27.42
CA MET A 37 3.37 16.37 -27.08
C MET A 37 3.02 14.92 -27.31
N LEU A 38 2.59 14.24 -26.24
CA LEU A 38 2.09 12.87 -26.30
C LEU A 38 0.60 12.93 -26.65
N THR A 39 0.22 12.41 -27.82
CA THR A 39 -1.13 12.51 -28.37
C THR A 39 -1.77 11.13 -28.55
N SER A 40 -3.11 11.05 -28.39
CA SER A 40 -3.88 9.87 -28.80
C SER A 40 -4.19 9.89 -30.30
N ASP A 41 -4.66 8.77 -30.86
CA ASP A 41 -5.03 8.61 -32.27
C ASP A 41 -6.09 9.60 -32.76
N SER A 42 -6.86 10.19 -31.87
CA SER A 42 -7.95 11.11 -32.18
C SER A 42 -7.52 12.58 -32.24
N THR A 43 -6.26 12.90 -31.94
CA THR A 43 -5.79 14.27 -31.85
C THR A 43 -5.32 14.79 -33.21
N ASN A 44 -6.17 15.54 -33.93
CA ASN A 44 -5.80 16.22 -35.16
C ASN A 44 -4.91 17.43 -34.86
N VAL A 45 -3.60 17.30 -34.98
CA VAL A 45 -2.63 18.38 -34.82
C VAL A 45 -2.04 18.74 -36.17
N SER A 46 -2.05 20.04 -36.54
CA SER A 46 -1.49 20.47 -37.82
C SER A 46 0.04 20.39 -37.80
N GLU A 47 0.63 19.91 -38.91
CA GLU A 47 2.08 19.62 -39.07
C GLU A 47 3.02 20.83 -39.06
N LYS A 48 2.53 22.07 -38.84
CA LYS A 48 3.38 23.25 -38.76
C LYS A 48 3.82 23.53 -37.33
N THR A 49 4.92 22.92 -36.95
CA THR A 49 5.53 23.12 -35.62
C THR A 49 6.94 23.69 -35.74
N ALA A 50 7.35 24.46 -34.74
CA ALA A 50 8.73 24.91 -34.60
C ALA A 50 9.66 23.68 -34.45
N GLU A 51 10.94 23.80 -34.87
CA GLU A 51 11.94 22.73 -34.73
C GLU A 51 12.08 22.18 -33.30
N SER A 52 11.68 22.97 -32.29
CA SER A 52 11.73 22.62 -30.86
C SER A 52 10.48 21.92 -30.34
N ILE A 53 9.44 21.69 -31.14
CA ILE A 53 8.18 21.05 -30.75
C ILE A 53 7.92 19.81 -31.61
N GLY A 54 7.79 18.64 -30.97
CA GLY A 54 7.48 17.37 -31.63
C GLY A 54 6.14 16.80 -31.14
N TYR A 55 5.56 15.91 -31.94
CA TYR A 55 4.37 15.13 -31.59
C TYR A 55 4.67 13.65 -31.62
N ILE A 56 4.24 12.92 -30.60
CA ILE A 56 4.42 11.49 -30.48
C ILE A 56 3.06 10.87 -30.20
N GLN A 57 2.60 10.04 -31.11
CA GLN A 57 1.36 9.30 -30.94
C GLN A 57 1.57 8.15 -29.97
N VAL A 58 0.71 8.06 -28.93
CA VAL A 58 0.75 7.04 -27.87
C VAL A 58 -0.66 6.53 -27.57
N GLY A 59 -0.78 5.23 -27.25
CA GLY A 59 -2.07 4.64 -26.86
C GLY A 59 -2.41 4.90 -25.38
N ASN A 60 -1.45 4.70 -24.49
CA ASN A 60 -1.57 4.98 -23.06
C ASN A 60 -0.29 5.63 -22.57
N THR A 61 -0.42 6.79 -21.93
CA THR A 61 0.71 7.60 -21.44
C THR A 61 1.65 6.83 -20.51
N LEU A 62 1.14 5.87 -19.74
CA LEU A 62 1.91 5.10 -18.75
C LEU A 62 2.34 3.70 -19.26
N SER A 63 2.16 3.40 -20.54
CA SER A 63 2.53 2.13 -21.15
C SER A 63 4.04 1.98 -21.39
N THR A 64 4.51 0.75 -21.55
CA THR A 64 5.88 0.46 -22.02
C THR A 64 6.16 1.11 -23.36
N GLU A 65 5.21 1.06 -24.31
CA GLU A 65 5.33 1.70 -25.62
C GLU A 65 5.67 3.19 -25.50
N THR A 66 4.98 3.90 -24.60
CA THR A 66 5.24 5.33 -24.35
C THR A 66 6.65 5.55 -23.79
N MET A 67 7.07 4.74 -22.81
CA MET A 67 8.42 4.86 -22.25
C MET A 67 9.51 4.62 -23.32
N LEU A 68 9.29 3.66 -24.23
CA LEU A 68 10.20 3.40 -25.36
C LEU A 68 10.24 4.56 -26.34
N LYS A 69 9.09 5.12 -26.73
CA LYS A 69 9.01 6.30 -27.61
C LYS A 69 9.68 7.53 -27.00
N MET A 70 9.52 7.73 -25.70
CA MET A 70 10.23 8.80 -24.97
C MET A 70 11.74 8.57 -25.03
N ALA A 71 12.22 7.35 -24.77
CA ALA A 71 13.64 7.01 -24.83
C ALA A 71 14.26 7.24 -26.23
N GLN A 72 13.53 6.87 -27.30
CA GLN A 72 13.96 7.03 -28.69
C GLN A 72 14.08 8.50 -29.11
N ASN A 73 13.22 9.38 -28.57
CA ASN A 73 13.19 10.80 -28.92
C ASN A 73 14.02 11.69 -27.97
N ALA A 74 14.37 11.18 -26.80
CA ALA A 74 15.16 11.93 -25.82
C ALA A 74 16.60 12.10 -26.27
N THR A 75 17.02 13.36 -26.50
CA THR A 75 18.37 13.75 -26.92
C THR A 75 19.13 14.53 -25.86
N ALA A 76 18.41 15.19 -24.95
CA ALA A 76 18.94 15.97 -23.84
C ALA A 76 19.56 15.10 -22.72
N ASP A 77 20.12 15.75 -21.70
CA ASP A 77 20.69 15.08 -20.51
C ASP A 77 19.61 14.54 -19.59
N TYR A 78 18.48 15.23 -19.53
CA TYR A 78 17.32 14.89 -18.70
C TYR A 78 16.04 14.85 -19.50
N VAL A 79 15.10 14.04 -19.04
CA VAL A 79 13.71 13.99 -19.50
C VAL A 79 12.81 14.51 -18.39
N LEU A 80 12.01 15.50 -18.68
CA LEU A 80 10.90 15.94 -17.85
C LEU A 80 9.63 15.25 -18.34
N PHE A 81 9.00 14.47 -17.46
CA PHE A 81 7.77 13.79 -17.79
C PHE A 81 6.62 14.33 -16.94
N TYR A 82 5.63 14.93 -17.59
CA TYR A 82 4.36 15.28 -16.98
C TYR A 82 3.34 14.20 -17.30
N MET A 83 2.68 13.64 -16.27
CA MET A 83 1.89 12.41 -16.40
C MET A 83 0.39 12.65 -16.59
N LYS A 84 -0.07 13.89 -16.46
CA LYS A 84 -1.49 14.27 -16.54
C LYS A 84 -1.77 15.12 -17.78
N THR A 85 -3.06 15.26 -18.12
CA THR A 85 -3.55 16.20 -19.13
C THR A 85 -4.12 17.48 -18.52
N SER A 86 -4.26 17.54 -17.19
CA SER A 86 -4.75 18.74 -16.49
C SER A 86 -3.77 19.90 -16.56
N PRO A 87 -4.25 21.16 -16.43
CA PRO A 87 -3.39 22.33 -16.43
C PRO A 87 -2.31 22.29 -15.35
N ILE A 88 -1.09 22.69 -15.74
CA ILE A 88 0.05 22.84 -14.84
C ILE A 88 0.62 24.25 -14.94
N THR A 89 1.07 24.79 -13.82
CA THR A 89 1.82 26.05 -13.75
C THR A 89 3.13 25.82 -13.04
N LEU A 90 4.27 26.08 -13.71
CA LEU A 90 5.59 25.96 -13.09
C LEU A 90 5.80 27.09 -12.07
N GLY A 91 6.41 26.75 -10.94
CA GLY A 91 6.85 27.71 -9.95
C GLY A 91 8.12 28.47 -10.38
N TYR A 92 8.52 29.46 -9.59
CA TYR A 92 9.70 30.28 -9.86
C TYR A 92 10.98 29.45 -9.93
N HIS A 93 11.66 29.45 -11.08
CA HIS A 93 12.88 28.66 -11.34
C HIS A 93 12.74 27.15 -11.06
N ALA A 94 11.57 26.57 -11.20
CA ALA A 94 11.29 25.18 -10.89
C ALA A 94 12.21 24.21 -11.66
N LEU A 95 12.32 24.38 -12.99
CA LEU A 95 13.16 23.51 -13.82
C LEU A 95 14.65 23.68 -13.53
N THR A 96 15.12 24.93 -13.32
CA THR A 96 16.48 25.20 -12.88
C THR A 96 16.82 24.43 -11.58
N ARG A 97 15.89 24.44 -10.64
CA ARG A 97 16.05 23.77 -9.34
C ARG A 97 16.12 22.25 -9.49
N LEU A 98 15.18 21.65 -10.24
CA LEU A 98 15.17 20.21 -10.52
C LEU A 98 16.47 19.74 -11.19
N VAL A 99 16.90 20.44 -12.25
CA VAL A 99 18.14 20.11 -12.99
C VAL A 99 19.39 20.22 -12.09
N ARG A 100 19.45 21.29 -11.28
CA ARG A 100 20.59 21.50 -10.37
C ARG A 100 20.72 20.33 -9.38
N VAL A 101 19.59 19.97 -8.75
CA VAL A 101 19.59 18.86 -7.79
C VAL A 101 19.94 17.53 -8.48
N ALA A 102 19.36 17.25 -9.65
CA ALA A 102 19.69 16.04 -10.40
C ALA A 102 21.19 15.98 -10.75
N ALA A 103 21.78 17.09 -11.16
CA ALA A 103 23.20 17.18 -11.51
C ALA A 103 24.11 16.99 -10.28
N ASP A 104 23.80 17.65 -9.16
CA ASP A 104 24.60 17.65 -7.95
C ASP A 104 24.53 16.29 -7.22
N THR A 105 23.34 15.65 -7.19
CA THR A 105 23.11 14.37 -6.49
C THR A 105 23.35 13.13 -7.36
N LYS A 106 23.47 13.29 -8.67
CA LYS A 106 23.47 12.18 -9.65
C LYS A 106 22.24 11.31 -9.53
N ALA A 107 21.11 11.90 -9.14
CA ALA A 107 19.84 11.19 -8.99
C ALA A 107 19.40 10.54 -10.30
N THR A 108 18.75 9.39 -10.20
CA THR A 108 18.14 8.70 -11.35
C THR A 108 16.81 9.33 -11.72
N LEU A 109 16.09 9.83 -10.71
CA LEU A 109 14.84 10.53 -10.78
C LEU A 109 14.78 11.59 -9.68
N VAL A 110 14.23 12.77 -10.00
CA VAL A 110 13.93 13.85 -9.04
C VAL A 110 12.47 14.21 -9.15
N TYR A 111 11.80 14.37 -8.02
CA TYR A 111 10.42 14.83 -7.91
C TYR A 111 10.29 15.81 -6.74
N ALA A 112 9.16 16.53 -6.66
CA ALA A 112 9.00 17.60 -5.70
C ALA A 112 7.57 17.69 -5.16
N ASP A 113 7.41 18.39 -4.03
CA ASP A 113 6.12 18.84 -3.55
C ASP A 113 5.45 19.77 -4.57
N HIS A 114 4.14 19.88 -4.51
CA HIS A 114 3.38 20.75 -5.39
C HIS A 114 2.17 21.36 -4.69
N TYR A 115 1.52 22.28 -5.38
CA TYR A 115 0.21 22.77 -5.01
C TYR A 115 -0.84 22.11 -5.88
N SER A 116 -1.99 21.74 -5.29
CA SER A 116 -3.19 21.29 -6.00
C SER A 116 -4.25 22.39 -5.98
N VAL A 117 -5.05 22.46 -7.04
CA VAL A 117 -6.24 23.33 -7.07
C VAL A 117 -7.46 22.48 -6.77
N GLU A 118 -7.98 22.59 -5.55
CA GLU A 118 -9.16 21.89 -5.07
C GLU A 118 -10.33 22.85 -4.91
N ALA A 119 -11.43 22.62 -5.62
CA ALA A 119 -12.61 23.50 -5.61
C ALA A 119 -12.25 25.00 -5.81
N GLY A 120 -11.28 25.29 -6.69
CA GLY A 120 -10.81 26.62 -7.01
C GLY A 120 -9.88 27.26 -5.98
N LYS A 121 -9.43 26.52 -4.97
CA LYS A 121 -8.45 26.96 -3.97
C LYS A 121 -7.13 26.25 -4.14
N VAL A 122 -6.04 27.00 -4.06
CA VAL A 122 -4.68 26.45 -4.05
C VAL A 122 -4.40 25.90 -2.66
N VAL A 123 -4.11 24.59 -2.58
CA VAL A 123 -3.74 23.88 -1.35
C VAL A 123 -2.37 23.25 -1.50
N ARG A 124 -1.67 23.05 -0.38
CA ARG A 124 -0.39 22.34 -0.37
C ARG A 124 -0.62 20.85 -0.54
N HIS A 125 0.17 20.24 -1.41
CA HIS A 125 0.22 18.79 -1.59
C HIS A 125 1.68 18.32 -1.40
N PRO A 126 2.12 18.13 -0.15
CA PRO A 126 3.42 17.56 0.11
C PRO A 126 3.41 16.06 -0.25
N VAL A 127 4.51 15.57 -0.79
CA VAL A 127 4.73 14.13 -1.05
C VAL A 127 5.73 13.58 -0.05
N ILE A 128 6.12 12.31 -0.16
CA ILE A 128 7.00 11.64 0.81
C ILE A 128 8.29 11.13 0.16
N ASP A 129 9.33 10.95 0.97
CA ASP A 129 10.59 10.37 0.54
C ASP A 129 10.45 8.93 0.05
N TYR A 130 11.06 8.65 -1.11
CA TYR A 130 11.16 7.32 -1.66
C TYR A 130 12.20 6.48 -0.89
N GLN A 131 11.82 5.27 -0.54
CA GLN A 131 12.71 4.28 0.11
C GLN A 131 12.64 2.93 -0.61
N ALA A 132 13.53 2.01 -0.27
CA ALA A 132 13.58 0.69 -0.92
C ALA A 132 12.24 -0.07 -0.88
N GLY A 133 11.46 0.13 0.17
CA GLY A 133 10.13 -0.46 0.34
C GLY A 133 8.98 0.33 -0.28
N SER A 134 9.23 1.45 -0.95
CA SER A 134 8.19 2.23 -1.65
C SER A 134 7.74 1.54 -2.94
N LEU A 135 7.41 0.24 -2.83
CA LEU A 135 7.05 -0.64 -3.94
C LEU A 135 5.57 -0.57 -4.32
N ARG A 136 4.74 0.06 -3.50
CA ARG A 136 3.31 0.19 -3.78
C ARG A 136 3.09 0.94 -5.11
N ASP A 137 2.18 0.48 -5.93
CA ASP A 137 1.91 1.06 -7.25
C ASP A 137 1.28 2.46 -7.19
N ASP A 138 0.63 2.80 -6.08
CA ASP A 138 0.03 4.10 -5.78
C ASP A 138 1.00 5.08 -5.08
N PHE A 139 2.33 4.86 -5.14
CA PHE A 139 3.29 5.82 -4.59
C PHE A 139 3.20 7.16 -5.33
N ASP A 140 2.97 8.22 -4.57
CA ASP A 140 2.79 9.56 -5.10
C ASP A 140 4.14 10.25 -5.32
N PHE A 141 4.49 10.49 -6.60
CA PHE A 141 5.63 11.32 -7.03
C PHE A 141 5.21 12.73 -7.39
N GLY A 142 3.93 13.08 -7.19
CA GLY A 142 3.32 14.16 -7.96
C GLY A 142 3.19 13.77 -9.44
N SER A 143 2.81 14.70 -10.27
CA SER A 143 2.59 14.46 -11.70
C SER A 143 3.75 14.90 -12.59
N LEU A 144 4.79 15.55 -12.03
CA LEU A 144 5.96 16.05 -12.75
C LEU A 144 7.24 15.44 -12.19
N VAL A 145 7.98 14.71 -13.02
CA VAL A 145 9.24 14.07 -12.63
C VAL A 145 10.36 14.38 -13.62
N LEU A 146 11.59 14.51 -13.11
CA LEU A 146 12.80 14.68 -13.91
C LEU A 146 13.63 13.39 -13.86
N ILE A 147 13.91 12.81 -15.03
CA ILE A 147 14.60 11.50 -15.18
C ILE A 147 15.95 11.72 -15.88
N ALA A 148 16.99 11.03 -15.45
CA ALA A 148 18.27 10.99 -16.17
C ALA A 148 18.09 10.27 -17.52
N ALA A 149 18.19 10.99 -18.64
CA ALA A 149 17.85 10.49 -19.97
C ALA A 149 18.69 9.26 -20.38
N LYS A 150 19.93 9.19 -19.95
CA LYS A 150 20.80 8.01 -20.19
C LYS A 150 20.23 6.72 -19.59
N LEU A 151 19.52 6.83 -18.44
CA LEU A 151 18.92 5.67 -17.79
C LEU A 151 17.58 5.27 -18.42
N LEU A 152 16.82 6.25 -18.94
CA LEU A 152 15.64 5.98 -19.73
C LEU A 152 15.99 5.23 -21.03
N ARG A 153 17.07 5.64 -21.73
CA ARG A 153 17.57 4.91 -22.90
C ARG A 153 18.05 3.50 -22.57
N ALA A 154 18.81 3.34 -21.47
CA ALA A 154 19.24 2.01 -21.01
C ALA A 154 18.10 1.12 -20.55
N TYR A 155 17.01 1.70 -20.03
CA TYR A 155 15.77 0.96 -19.73
C TYR A 155 15.13 0.43 -21.02
N ALA A 156 15.07 1.23 -22.07
CA ALA A 156 14.45 0.84 -23.33
C ALA A 156 15.10 -0.42 -23.95
N GLU A 157 16.41 -0.60 -23.82
CA GLU A 157 17.12 -1.80 -24.27
C GLU A 157 16.63 -3.08 -23.55
N GLN A 158 16.15 -2.97 -22.31
CA GLN A 158 15.62 -4.09 -21.50
C GLN A 158 14.11 -4.25 -21.66
N ALA A 159 13.39 -3.12 -21.77
CA ALA A 159 11.94 -3.08 -21.81
C ALA A 159 11.33 -3.57 -23.12
N GLU A 160 12.09 -3.66 -24.21
CA GLU A 160 11.61 -4.22 -25.48
C GLU A 160 11.01 -5.63 -25.36
N LYS A 161 11.30 -6.34 -24.25
CA LYS A 161 10.77 -7.68 -23.94
C LYS A 161 9.51 -7.67 -23.08
N THR A 162 9.11 -6.49 -22.56
CA THR A 162 7.91 -6.32 -21.74
C THR A 162 6.89 -5.49 -22.52
N ASP A 163 5.64 -5.91 -22.49
CA ASP A 163 4.55 -5.20 -23.15
C ASP A 163 3.48 -4.87 -22.09
N TYR A 164 3.77 -3.89 -21.25
CA TYR A 164 2.83 -3.38 -20.26
C TYR A 164 1.97 -2.27 -20.86
N LYS A 165 0.68 -2.50 -20.88
CA LYS A 165 -0.29 -1.50 -21.31
C LYS A 165 -0.51 -0.41 -20.24
N PHE A 166 -0.37 -0.77 -18.95
CA PHE A 166 -0.63 0.08 -17.81
C PHE A 166 0.59 0.27 -16.89
N ALA A 167 1.46 -0.72 -16.78
CA ALA A 167 2.55 -0.75 -15.80
C ALA A 167 3.91 -0.27 -16.35
N GLY A 168 3.97 0.37 -17.53
CA GLY A 168 5.25 0.80 -18.11
C GLY A 168 5.97 1.84 -17.28
N TRP A 169 5.27 2.86 -16.78
CA TRP A 169 5.83 3.83 -15.84
C TRP A 169 6.23 3.17 -14.51
N TYR A 170 5.40 2.29 -13.99
CA TYR A 170 5.70 1.56 -12.75
C TYR A 170 6.97 0.72 -12.89
N ASP A 171 7.13 -0.01 -13.97
CA ASP A 171 8.34 -0.80 -14.25
C ASP A 171 9.59 0.09 -14.42
N LEU A 172 9.46 1.21 -15.15
CA LEU A 172 10.54 2.20 -15.31
C LEU A 172 11.01 2.75 -13.95
N ARG A 173 10.10 3.18 -13.08
CA ARG A 173 10.50 3.75 -11.78
C ARG A 173 11.16 2.70 -10.88
N LEU A 174 10.70 1.43 -10.93
CA LEU A 174 11.35 0.32 -10.24
C LEU A 174 12.74 0.03 -10.82
N TYR A 175 12.91 0.14 -12.14
CA TYR A 175 14.23 0.08 -12.77
C TYR A 175 15.16 1.20 -12.28
N LEU A 176 14.69 2.44 -12.28
CA LEU A 176 15.46 3.60 -11.83
C LEU A 176 15.91 3.48 -10.37
N SER A 177 15.06 2.94 -9.49
CA SER A 177 15.38 2.71 -8.07
C SER A 177 16.54 1.73 -7.88
N ARG A 178 16.76 0.79 -8.82
CA ARG A 178 17.91 -0.13 -8.81
C ARG A 178 19.21 0.48 -9.35
N LYS A 179 19.11 1.60 -10.08
CA LYS A 179 20.25 2.23 -10.74
C LYS A 179 20.87 3.38 -9.94
N GLY A 180 20.18 3.88 -8.93
CA GLY A 180 20.68 4.94 -8.08
C GLY A 180 19.58 5.56 -7.24
N ARG A 181 19.87 6.75 -6.72
CA ARG A 181 18.94 7.45 -5.83
C ARG A 181 17.78 8.08 -6.58
N ILE A 182 16.56 7.85 -6.12
CA ILE A 182 15.38 8.65 -6.40
C ILE A 182 15.35 9.75 -5.33
N PHE A 183 15.27 11.01 -5.73
CA PHE A 183 15.43 12.15 -4.84
C PHE A 183 14.15 12.98 -4.77
N HIS A 184 13.65 13.18 -3.58
CA HIS A 184 12.55 14.09 -3.27
C HIS A 184 13.07 15.47 -2.92
N LEU A 185 12.44 16.50 -3.47
CA LEU A 185 12.60 17.90 -3.08
C LEU A 185 11.40 18.33 -2.25
N ASP A 186 11.61 18.60 -0.99
CA ASP A 186 10.65 19.20 -0.07
C ASP A 186 10.49 20.71 -0.41
N GLU A 187 10.11 20.96 -1.67
CA GLU A 187 9.93 22.29 -2.25
C GLU A 187 8.73 22.27 -3.19
N TYR A 188 7.83 23.26 -3.08
CA TYR A 188 6.62 23.38 -3.91
C TYR A 188 6.97 24.00 -5.26
N LEU A 189 7.27 23.15 -6.25
CA LEU A 189 7.84 23.62 -7.52
C LEU A 189 6.82 23.83 -8.63
N TYR A 190 5.58 23.39 -8.47
CA TYR A 190 4.52 23.61 -9.47
C TYR A 190 3.14 23.59 -8.84
N THR A 191 2.15 24.02 -9.61
CA THR A 191 0.72 23.93 -9.26
C THR A 191 0.00 23.16 -10.34
N GLU A 192 -0.86 22.21 -9.95
CA GLU A 192 -1.70 21.45 -10.88
C GLU A 192 -3.16 21.49 -10.47
N GLU A 193 -4.06 21.28 -11.43
CA GLU A 193 -5.45 20.98 -11.13
C GLU A 193 -5.59 19.51 -10.75
N GLU A 194 -6.33 19.22 -9.68
CA GLU A 194 -6.56 17.85 -9.26
C GLU A 194 -7.56 17.18 -10.20
N ASP A 195 -7.05 16.29 -11.06
CA ASP A 195 -7.86 15.36 -11.83
C ASP A 195 -7.76 13.97 -11.23
N ASP A 196 -8.88 13.40 -10.82
CA ASP A 196 -8.92 11.99 -10.44
C ASP A 196 -8.95 11.11 -11.69
N LEU A 197 -7.78 10.68 -12.13
CA LEU A 197 -7.62 9.81 -13.31
C LEU A 197 -7.99 8.34 -13.05
N ARG A 198 -8.43 8.00 -11.83
CA ARG A 198 -8.77 6.62 -11.49
C ARG A 198 -10.13 6.22 -12.05
N ARG A 199 -10.19 5.04 -12.65
CA ARG A 199 -11.41 4.49 -13.25
C ARG A 199 -12.54 4.26 -12.26
N SER A 200 -12.20 4.04 -10.97
CA SER A 200 -13.18 3.75 -9.93
C SER A 200 -13.79 4.98 -9.29
N GLY A 201 -13.10 6.14 -9.32
CA GLY A 201 -13.46 7.33 -8.54
C GLY A 201 -13.32 7.16 -7.02
N GLU A 202 -12.80 6.02 -6.55
CA GLU A 202 -12.68 5.66 -5.12
C GLU A 202 -11.21 5.51 -4.73
N LYS A 203 -10.65 6.56 -4.12
CA LYS A 203 -9.22 6.65 -3.81
C LYS A 203 -8.67 5.52 -2.92
N GLN A 204 -9.46 5.03 -1.98
CA GLN A 204 -8.96 4.16 -0.90
C GLN A 204 -8.85 2.69 -1.28
N PHE A 205 -9.70 2.17 -2.18
CA PHE A 205 -9.82 0.74 -2.48
C PHE A 205 -9.51 0.38 -3.95
N ASP A 206 -8.85 1.29 -4.67
CA ASP A 206 -8.57 1.09 -6.10
C ASP A 206 -7.67 -0.13 -6.35
N TYR A 207 -6.74 -0.41 -5.44
CA TYR A 207 -5.80 -1.53 -5.52
C TYR A 207 -6.46 -2.92 -5.38
N VAL A 208 -7.70 -3.00 -4.88
CA VAL A 208 -8.49 -4.24 -4.74
C VAL A 208 -9.78 -4.21 -5.54
N ASN A 209 -10.07 -3.14 -6.28
CA ASN A 209 -11.29 -3.01 -7.05
C ASN A 209 -11.27 -3.98 -8.25
N PRO A 210 -12.23 -4.93 -8.37
CA PRO A 210 -12.26 -5.90 -9.47
C PRO A 210 -12.34 -5.28 -10.86
N ARG A 211 -12.81 -4.03 -10.99
CA ARG A 211 -12.88 -3.28 -12.26
C ARG A 211 -11.49 -2.96 -12.83
N ASN A 212 -10.46 -2.96 -11.98
CA ASN A 212 -9.08 -2.65 -12.34
C ASN A 212 -8.18 -3.89 -12.43
N ARG A 213 -8.77 -5.10 -12.56
CA ARG A 213 -8.00 -6.35 -12.49
C ARG A 213 -6.87 -6.45 -13.52
N GLU A 214 -7.08 -5.97 -14.75
CA GLU A 214 -6.02 -5.96 -15.76
C GLU A 214 -4.82 -5.10 -15.34
N VAL A 215 -5.07 -3.92 -14.77
CA VAL A 215 -4.02 -3.04 -14.23
C VAL A 215 -3.28 -3.73 -13.08
N GLN A 216 -4.01 -4.30 -12.14
CA GLN A 216 -3.43 -5.00 -10.98
C GLN A 216 -2.52 -6.16 -11.40
N ILE A 217 -2.90 -6.94 -12.41
CA ILE A 217 -2.09 -8.07 -12.92
C ILE A 217 -0.75 -7.57 -13.49
N GLU A 218 -0.77 -6.49 -14.27
CA GLU A 218 0.47 -5.94 -14.81
C GLU A 218 1.37 -5.35 -13.73
N MET A 219 0.80 -4.61 -12.78
CA MET A 219 1.55 -4.06 -11.64
C MET A 219 2.17 -5.17 -10.79
N GLU A 220 1.42 -6.26 -10.52
CA GLU A 220 1.95 -7.42 -9.82
C GLU A 220 3.11 -8.08 -10.57
N ARG A 221 3.00 -8.23 -11.90
CA ARG A 221 4.09 -8.77 -12.73
C ARG A 221 5.34 -7.93 -12.66
N ALA A 222 5.22 -6.61 -12.76
CA ALA A 222 6.34 -5.68 -12.67
C ALA A 222 6.99 -5.70 -11.28
N ALA A 223 6.19 -5.68 -10.20
CA ALA A 223 6.67 -5.80 -8.84
C ALA A 223 7.40 -7.14 -8.60
N THR A 224 6.85 -8.24 -9.06
CA THR A 224 7.45 -9.59 -8.93
C THR A 224 8.79 -9.68 -9.68
N ALA A 225 8.87 -9.12 -10.89
CA ALA A 225 10.13 -9.06 -11.64
C ALA A 225 11.19 -8.21 -10.92
N HIS A 226 10.78 -7.09 -10.34
CA HIS A 226 11.65 -6.26 -9.51
C HIS A 226 12.16 -7.02 -8.28
N LEU A 227 11.27 -7.65 -7.50
CA LEU A 227 11.64 -8.43 -6.32
C LEU A 227 12.62 -9.56 -6.65
N ARG A 228 12.41 -10.25 -7.78
CA ARG A 228 13.34 -11.27 -8.27
C ARG A 228 14.72 -10.68 -8.54
N THR A 229 14.77 -9.51 -9.21
CA THR A 229 16.02 -8.84 -9.57
C THR A 229 16.83 -8.39 -8.36
N ILE A 230 16.15 -7.92 -7.29
CA ILE A 230 16.81 -7.42 -6.08
C ILE A 230 17.00 -8.49 -4.99
N GLY A 231 16.62 -9.75 -5.26
CA GLY A 231 16.77 -10.86 -4.31
C GLY A 231 15.75 -10.87 -3.17
N GLY A 232 14.63 -10.15 -3.32
CA GLY A 232 13.55 -10.05 -2.32
C GLY A 232 12.34 -10.94 -2.60
N LEU A 233 12.41 -11.81 -3.63
CA LEU A 233 11.31 -12.72 -3.96
C LEU A 233 11.23 -13.86 -2.94
N VAL A 234 10.03 -14.14 -2.45
CA VAL A 234 9.75 -15.32 -1.62
C VAL A 234 9.37 -16.50 -2.52
N ASP A 235 9.99 -17.65 -2.29
CA ASP A 235 9.63 -18.93 -2.90
C ASP A 235 8.73 -19.72 -1.95
N THR A 236 7.44 -19.78 -2.27
CA THR A 236 6.43 -20.47 -1.43
C THR A 236 6.67 -21.97 -1.28
N LYS A 237 7.49 -22.59 -2.14
CA LYS A 237 7.88 -24.00 -2.00
C LYS A 237 8.78 -24.25 -0.79
N LYS A 238 9.38 -23.21 -0.24
CA LYS A 238 10.24 -23.25 0.95
C LYS A 238 9.48 -22.92 2.24
N TYR A 239 8.16 -22.79 2.20
CA TYR A 239 7.36 -22.48 3.37
C TYR A 239 7.45 -23.57 4.44
N ARG A 240 7.55 -23.10 5.68
CA ARG A 240 7.43 -23.93 6.87
C ARG A 240 5.95 -24.20 7.16
N GLN A 241 5.67 -25.37 7.69
CA GLN A 241 4.33 -25.70 8.18
C GLN A 241 4.24 -25.37 9.67
N PRO A 242 3.13 -24.74 10.14
CA PRO A 242 2.89 -24.56 11.56
C PRO A 242 2.61 -25.91 12.23
N ASP A 243 3.08 -26.08 13.46
CA ASP A 243 2.77 -27.25 14.28
C ASP A 243 1.62 -26.94 15.23
N PHE A 244 0.40 -27.27 14.84
CA PHE A 244 -0.79 -27.02 15.64
C PHE A 244 -0.94 -27.98 16.84
N THR A 245 -0.07 -28.96 17.00
CA THR A 245 -0.06 -29.83 18.16
C THR A 245 0.76 -29.26 19.32
N SER A 246 1.57 -28.25 19.06
CA SER A 246 2.45 -27.61 20.02
C SER A 246 1.71 -26.67 20.98
N GLY A 247 2.06 -26.73 22.26
CA GLY A 247 1.57 -25.85 23.33
C GLY A 247 0.25 -26.31 23.96
N ASP A 248 0.09 -25.97 25.24
CA ASP A 248 -1.16 -26.16 25.98
C ASP A 248 -2.00 -24.88 25.92
N PHE A 249 -3.23 -25.01 25.46
CA PHE A 249 -4.19 -23.89 25.36
C PHE A 249 -5.50 -24.29 26.04
N SER A 250 -6.04 -23.42 26.89
CA SER A 250 -7.32 -23.65 27.58
C SER A 250 -8.51 -23.62 26.63
N VAL A 251 -8.38 -22.89 25.53
CA VAL A 251 -9.36 -22.77 24.44
C VAL A 251 -8.67 -22.84 23.08
N GLU A 252 -9.40 -23.25 22.06
CA GLU A 252 -8.85 -23.36 20.71
C GLU A 252 -8.70 -22.00 20.04
N ALA A 253 -9.64 -21.10 20.22
CA ALA A 253 -9.58 -19.76 19.65
C ALA A 253 -9.92 -18.67 20.66
N SER A 254 -9.32 -17.50 20.46
CA SER A 254 -9.70 -16.25 21.14
C SER A 254 -10.06 -15.18 20.13
N VAL A 255 -11.23 -14.56 20.28
CA VAL A 255 -11.55 -13.34 19.56
C VAL A 255 -10.92 -12.15 20.28
N ILE A 256 -10.05 -11.41 19.62
CA ILE A 256 -9.31 -10.28 20.19
C ILE A 256 -9.96 -8.97 19.74
N ILE A 257 -10.35 -8.13 20.73
CA ILE A 257 -11.00 -6.84 20.52
C ILE A 257 -10.24 -5.75 21.29
N PRO A 258 -9.30 -5.04 20.64
CA PRO A 258 -8.75 -3.81 21.21
C PRO A 258 -9.83 -2.72 21.26
N VAL A 259 -9.95 -1.99 22.37
CA VAL A 259 -10.97 -0.95 22.50
C VAL A 259 -10.48 0.28 23.28
N PHE A 260 -10.85 1.45 22.76
CA PHE A 260 -10.70 2.74 23.44
C PHE A 260 -11.88 3.65 23.10
N ASN A 261 -12.71 4.00 24.07
CA ASN A 261 -13.86 4.91 23.95
C ASN A 261 -14.82 4.50 22.80
N ARG A 262 -15.50 3.37 22.97
CA ARG A 262 -16.47 2.79 22.01
C ARG A 262 -17.82 2.44 22.67
N GLU A 263 -18.33 3.30 23.56
CA GLU A 263 -19.62 3.05 24.25
C GLU A 263 -20.80 2.79 23.32
N LYS A 264 -20.76 3.29 22.08
CA LYS A 264 -21.84 3.12 21.08
C LYS A 264 -21.81 1.80 20.35
N THR A 265 -20.65 1.15 20.25
CA THR A 265 -20.44 0.03 19.33
C THR A 265 -19.95 -1.24 20.01
N ILE A 266 -19.23 -1.12 21.14
CA ILE A 266 -18.58 -2.27 21.79
C ILE A 266 -19.57 -3.39 22.17
N ARG A 267 -20.82 -3.05 22.57
CA ARG A 267 -21.82 -4.06 22.92
C ARG A 267 -22.14 -4.95 21.71
N ASP A 268 -22.32 -4.35 20.55
CA ASP A 268 -22.65 -5.09 19.32
C ASP A 268 -21.50 -6.00 18.91
N ALA A 269 -20.26 -5.48 18.92
CA ALA A 269 -19.06 -6.23 18.58
C ALA A 269 -18.90 -7.45 19.51
N VAL A 270 -18.95 -7.25 20.83
CA VAL A 270 -18.80 -8.34 21.80
C VAL A 270 -19.96 -9.34 21.69
N THR A 271 -21.20 -8.86 21.49
CA THR A 271 -22.35 -9.77 21.29
C THR A 271 -22.17 -10.62 20.03
N SER A 272 -21.71 -10.03 18.93
CA SER A 272 -21.41 -10.75 17.68
C SER A 272 -20.36 -11.83 17.89
N ALA A 273 -19.30 -11.55 18.69
CA ALA A 273 -18.27 -12.52 19.04
C ALA A 273 -18.79 -13.64 19.94
N LEU A 274 -19.60 -13.32 20.97
CA LEU A 274 -20.16 -14.31 21.89
C LEU A 274 -21.27 -15.16 21.27
N ALA A 275 -21.88 -14.71 20.15
CA ALA A 275 -22.88 -15.46 19.41
C ALA A 275 -22.29 -16.57 18.50
N GLN A 276 -20.98 -16.69 18.40
CA GLN A 276 -20.36 -17.69 17.54
C GLN A 276 -20.67 -19.13 18.01
N LYS A 277 -20.95 -20.00 17.04
CA LYS A 277 -21.23 -21.42 17.24
C LYS A 277 -20.06 -22.26 16.71
N THR A 278 -19.39 -22.98 17.62
CA THR A 278 -18.19 -23.76 17.33
C THR A 278 -18.27 -25.15 17.97
N ASP A 279 -17.58 -26.11 17.42
CA ASP A 279 -17.40 -27.45 18.01
C ASP A 279 -16.21 -27.52 18.99
N PHE A 280 -15.52 -26.40 19.18
CA PHE A 280 -14.41 -26.23 20.12
C PHE A 280 -14.72 -25.12 21.15
N LYS A 281 -13.90 -25.08 22.22
CA LYS A 281 -13.97 -24.00 23.21
C LYS A 281 -13.28 -22.74 22.69
N TYR A 282 -13.91 -21.58 22.91
CA TYR A 282 -13.34 -20.28 22.61
C TYR A 282 -13.69 -19.26 23.70
N ASN A 283 -12.96 -18.15 23.71
CA ASN A 283 -13.25 -16.97 24.52
C ASN A 283 -13.14 -15.69 23.71
N VAL A 284 -13.56 -14.56 24.31
CA VAL A 284 -13.46 -13.23 23.76
C VAL A 284 -12.61 -12.37 24.69
N ILE A 285 -11.45 -11.93 24.22
CA ILE A 285 -10.52 -11.10 24.98
C ILE A 285 -10.66 -9.65 24.53
N VAL A 286 -11.24 -8.82 25.38
CA VAL A 286 -11.35 -7.37 25.14
C VAL A 286 -10.25 -6.67 25.91
N VAL A 287 -9.33 -6.05 25.17
CA VAL A 287 -8.28 -5.20 25.78
C VAL A 287 -8.77 -3.76 25.80
N ASN A 288 -9.26 -3.34 26.96
CA ASN A 288 -9.76 -1.99 27.19
C ASN A 288 -8.59 -1.06 27.54
N ASN A 289 -8.17 -0.28 26.58
CA ASN A 289 -7.04 0.63 26.70
C ASN A 289 -7.41 1.94 27.43
N HIS A 290 -7.87 1.82 28.69
CA HIS A 290 -8.24 2.93 29.57
C HIS A 290 -9.38 3.81 29.05
N SER A 291 -10.46 3.21 28.54
CA SER A 291 -11.65 3.97 28.13
C SER A 291 -12.22 4.82 29.27
N SER A 292 -12.54 6.07 28.95
CA SER A 292 -13.09 7.07 29.88
C SER A 292 -14.61 7.28 29.74
N ASP A 293 -15.21 6.71 28.70
CA ASP A 293 -16.66 6.68 28.47
C ASP A 293 -17.32 5.46 29.14
N LYS A 294 -18.54 5.10 28.75
CA LYS A 294 -19.27 3.96 29.32
C LYS A 294 -18.77 2.59 28.85
N THR A 295 -17.72 2.51 28.00
CA THR A 295 -17.19 1.24 27.47
C THR A 295 -16.87 0.25 28.59
N THR A 296 -16.17 0.68 29.63
CA THR A 296 -15.81 -0.17 30.79
C THR A 296 -17.03 -0.70 31.51
N ALA A 297 -18.07 0.12 31.74
CA ALA A 297 -19.30 -0.32 32.40
C ALA A 297 -20.05 -1.35 31.55
N ILE A 298 -20.15 -1.14 30.23
CA ILE A 298 -20.78 -2.07 29.30
C ILE A 298 -20.09 -3.43 29.32
N LEU A 299 -18.76 -3.45 29.25
CA LEU A 299 -17.97 -4.69 29.29
C LEU A 299 -18.14 -5.44 30.61
N SER A 300 -18.12 -4.71 31.73
CA SER A 300 -18.34 -5.29 33.06
C SER A 300 -19.73 -5.91 33.22
N ASP A 301 -20.76 -5.32 32.60
CA ASP A 301 -22.12 -5.89 32.63
C ASP A 301 -22.24 -7.16 31.79
N ILE A 302 -21.60 -7.23 30.62
CA ILE A 302 -21.57 -8.44 29.79
C ILE A 302 -20.81 -9.56 30.49
N ALA A 303 -19.65 -9.29 31.08
CA ALA A 303 -18.84 -10.27 31.80
C ALA A 303 -19.54 -10.93 32.99
N LYS A 304 -20.58 -10.30 33.56
CA LYS A 304 -21.42 -10.92 34.62
C LYS A 304 -22.34 -12.01 34.07
N THR A 305 -22.62 -11.99 32.78
CA THR A 305 -23.62 -12.87 32.15
C THR A 305 -23.03 -13.92 31.22
N ASP A 306 -21.78 -13.74 30.80
CA ASP A 306 -21.06 -14.68 29.92
C ASP A 306 -19.58 -14.79 30.38
N ASP A 307 -19.20 -15.95 30.87
CA ASP A 307 -17.88 -16.25 31.41
C ASP A 307 -16.79 -16.43 30.35
N ARG A 308 -17.18 -16.46 29.07
CA ARG A 308 -16.23 -16.45 27.96
C ARG A 308 -15.62 -15.06 27.70
N LEU A 309 -16.18 -13.99 28.26
CA LEU A 309 -15.64 -12.64 28.08
C LEU A 309 -14.52 -12.33 29.10
N GLU A 310 -13.32 -12.23 28.61
CA GLU A 310 -12.13 -11.77 29.33
C GLU A 310 -11.95 -10.27 29.13
N HIS A 311 -12.29 -9.47 30.13
CA HIS A 311 -12.13 -8.01 30.12
C HIS A 311 -10.79 -7.62 30.75
N LEU A 312 -9.80 -7.32 29.92
CA LEU A 312 -8.44 -6.97 30.34
C LEU A 312 -8.23 -5.43 30.28
N VAL A 313 -7.67 -4.88 31.34
CA VAL A 313 -7.20 -3.49 31.37
C VAL A 313 -5.70 -3.51 31.60
N PRO A 314 -4.88 -3.07 30.64
CA PRO A 314 -3.43 -3.04 30.79
C PRO A 314 -3.01 -2.16 31.97
N ASN A 315 -1.90 -2.52 32.64
CA ASN A 315 -1.32 -1.71 33.71
C ASN A 315 -0.43 -0.56 33.20
N ARG A 316 -0.39 -0.35 31.87
CA ARG A 316 0.39 0.68 31.19
C ARG A 316 -0.52 1.47 30.21
N THR A 317 -0.17 2.72 29.92
CA THR A 317 -1.00 3.67 29.17
C THR A 317 -0.43 4.07 27.80
N ASP A 318 0.67 3.45 27.38
CA ASP A 318 1.38 3.76 26.14
C ASP A 318 1.12 2.74 25.01
N LEU A 319 0.05 1.94 25.13
CA LEU A 319 -0.29 0.96 24.12
C LEU A 319 -1.03 1.62 22.94
N GLY A 320 -0.55 1.31 21.72
CA GLY A 320 -1.35 1.40 20.51
C GLY A 320 -2.20 0.15 20.32
N ILE A 321 -2.86 0.03 19.16
CA ILE A 321 -3.65 -1.16 18.79
C ILE A 321 -2.75 -2.41 18.80
N GLY A 322 -1.55 -2.35 18.20
CA GLY A 322 -0.60 -3.46 18.20
C GLY A 322 -0.12 -3.83 19.60
N GLY A 323 0.06 -2.84 20.49
CA GLY A 323 0.36 -3.10 21.90
C GLY A 323 -0.78 -3.82 22.64
N CYS A 324 -2.03 -3.50 22.35
CA CYS A 324 -3.20 -4.22 22.87
C CYS A 324 -3.26 -5.65 22.34
N TRP A 325 -2.93 -5.86 21.06
CA TRP A 325 -2.79 -7.20 20.48
C TRP A 325 -1.72 -8.01 21.20
N ASN A 326 -0.53 -7.44 21.45
CA ASN A 326 0.53 -8.13 22.19
C ASN A 326 0.07 -8.46 23.62
N TYR A 327 -0.66 -7.54 24.26
CA TYR A 327 -1.19 -7.79 25.61
C TYR A 327 -2.13 -8.99 25.63
N ALA A 328 -3.01 -9.09 24.62
CA ALA A 328 -3.94 -10.21 24.48
C ALA A 328 -3.25 -11.53 24.12
N VAL A 329 -2.41 -11.56 23.08
CA VAL A 329 -1.78 -12.82 22.60
C VAL A 329 -0.79 -13.40 23.61
N ASN A 330 -0.16 -12.57 24.45
CA ASN A 330 0.72 -13.00 25.52
C ASN A 330 -0.01 -13.37 26.82
N SER A 331 -1.33 -13.13 26.91
CA SER A 331 -2.15 -13.57 28.02
C SER A 331 -2.23 -15.10 28.12
N GLU A 332 -2.30 -15.64 29.32
CA GLU A 332 -2.58 -17.06 29.56
C GLU A 332 -3.97 -17.51 29.11
N HIS A 333 -4.91 -16.53 28.95
CA HIS A 333 -6.25 -16.76 28.47
C HIS A 333 -6.32 -16.93 26.94
N CYS A 334 -5.25 -16.54 26.19
CA CYS A 334 -5.29 -16.58 24.74
C CYS A 334 -5.22 -18.00 24.19
N GLY A 335 -6.16 -18.32 23.30
CA GLY A 335 -6.26 -19.61 22.64
C GLY A 335 -5.17 -19.85 21.59
N ARG A 336 -5.20 -21.05 21.00
CA ARG A 336 -4.27 -21.47 19.93
C ARG A 336 -4.32 -20.55 18.71
N PHE A 337 -5.50 -20.03 18.39
CA PHE A 337 -5.72 -19.08 17.30
C PHE A 337 -6.28 -17.76 17.85
N ALA A 338 -5.63 -16.66 17.52
CA ALA A 338 -6.06 -15.30 17.86
C ALA A 338 -6.76 -14.67 16.65
N VAL A 339 -8.03 -14.34 16.79
CA VAL A 339 -8.90 -13.89 15.67
C VAL A 339 -9.37 -12.45 15.90
N GLN A 340 -9.23 -11.61 14.88
CA GLN A 340 -9.61 -10.19 14.93
C GLN A 340 -11.12 -9.98 14.95
N LEU A 341 -11.52 -9.03 15.80
CA LEU A 341 -12.74 -8.26 15.63
C LEU A 341 -12.49 -6.83 16.11
N ASP A 342 -12.77 -5.84 15.27
CA ASP A 342 -12.65 -4.44 15.66
C ASP A 342 -13.85 -4.03 16.51
N SER A 343 -13.65 -3.07 17.42
CA SER A 343 -14.64 -2.71 18.44
C SER A 343 -15.90 -2.00 17.91
N ASP A 344 -15.94 -1.72 16.62
CA ASP A 344 -17.06 -1.09 15.91
C ASP A 344 -17.63 -1.93 14.76
N ASP A 345 -17.11 -3.15 14.54
CA ASP A 345 -17.49 -4.07 13.48
C ASP A 345 -18.20 -5.32 13.98
N LEU A 346 -18.64 -6.17 13.05
CA LEU A 346 -19.38 -7.41 13.36
C LEU A 346 -18.85 -8.59 12.51
N TYR A 347 -18.97 -9.81 13.03
CA TYR A 347 -18.93 -10.99 12.18
C TYR A 347 -20.21 -11.11 11.35
N SER A 348 -20.09 -11.58 10.11
CA SER A 348 -21.23 -11.69 9.19
C SER A 348 -22.18 -12.84 9.53
N SER A 349 -21.70 -13.85 10.27
CA SER A 349 -22.50 -15.02 10.67
C SER A 349 -22.06 -15.61 12.01
N GLU A 350 -22.91 -16.44 12.61
CA GLU A 350 -22.60 -17.19 13.82
C GLU A 350 -21.56 -18.32 13.60
N GLN A 351 -21.13 -18.57 12.37
CA GLN A 351 -20.18 -19.63 12.00
C GLN A 351 -18.84 -19.08 11.55
N THR A 352 -18.62 -17.77 11.61
CA THR A 352 -17.37 -17.14 11.15
C THR A 352 -16.17 -17.69 11.86
N LEU A 353 -16.20 -17.84 13.18
CA LEU A 353 -15.08 -18.34 13.98
C LEU A 353 -14.76 -19.81 13.64
N GLN A 354 -15.79 -20.68 13.47
CA GLN A 354 -15.61 -22.06 13.03
C GLN A 354 -14.88 -22.13 11.69
N LYS A 355 -15.37 -21.40 10.68
CA LYS A 355 -14.77 -21.36 9.35
C LYS A 355 -13.32 -20.91 9.35
N ILE A 356 -12.96 -19.95 10.20
CA ILE A 356 -11.59 -19.47 10.33
C ILE A 356 -10.68 -20.56 10.91
N VAL A 357 -11.11 -21.27 11.97
CA VAL A 357 -10.32 -22.33 12.58
C VAL A 357 -10.20 -23.53 11.65
N ASP A 358 -11.27 -23.93 10.97
CA ASP A 358 -11.23 -24.99 9.95
C ASP A 358 -10.20 -24.67 8.85
N ALA A 359 -10.20 -23.42 8.38
CA ALA A 359 -9.25 -22.96 7.33
C ALA A 359 -7.78 -23.05 7.78
N PHE A 360 -7.45 -22.84 9.06
CA PHE A 360 -6.09 -23.08 9.56
C PHE A 360 -5.65 -24.52 9.33
N HIS A 361 -6.52 -25.47 9.69
CA HIS A 361 -6.24 -26.90 9.56
C HIS A 361 -6.27 -27.37 8.10
N GLU A 362 -7.26 -26.96 7.33
CA GLU A 362 -7.40 -27.35 5.91
C GLU A 362 -6.28 -26.80 5.04
N GLN A 363 -5.91 -25.53 5.23
CA GLN A 363 -4.91 -24.87 4.40
C GLN A 363 -3.49 -24.98 4.97
N GLN A 364 -3.31 -25.52 6.18
CA GLN A 364 -2.02 -25.61 6.88
C GLN A 364 -1.30 -24.24 6.89
N ALA A 365 -2.05 -23.20 7.21
CA ALA A 365 -1.60 -21.81 7.17
C ALA A 365 -1.29 -21.29 8.57
N ALA A 366 -0.33 -20.40 8.70
CA ALA A 366 -0.01 -19.75 9.98
C ALA A 366 -0.84 -18.49 10.27
N MET A 367 -1.46 -17.95 9.25
CA MET A 367 -2.37 -16.81 9.30
C MET A 367 -3.52 -17.05 8.33
N ILE A 368 -4.72 -16.69 8.73
CA ILE A 368 -5.92 -16.72 7.86
C ILE A 368 -6.42 -15.29 7.69
N ILE A 369 -6.80 -14.94 6.48
CA ILE A 369 -7.44 -13.67 6.16
C ILE A 369 -8.74 -13.94 5.43
N GLY A 370 -9.83 -13.36 5.95
CA GLY A 370 -11.17 -13.47 5.36
C GLY A 370 -11.48 -12.35 4.37
N SER A 371 -12.74 -12.26 4.03
CA SER A 371 -13.32 -11.21 3.20
C SER A 371 -14.33 -10.40 4.01
N TYR A 372 -14.46 -9.12 3.67
CA TYR A 372 -15.33 -8.21 4.41
C TYR A 372 -16.19 -7.38 3.47
N ARG A 373 -17.39 -7.03 3.95
CA ARG A 373 -18.28 -6.12 3.25
C ARG A 373 -18.32 -4.78 3.93
N MET A 374 -18.14 -3.73 3.14
CA MET A 374 -18.35 -2.35 3.58
C MET A 374 -19.84 -2.08 3.77
N CYS A 375 -20.22 -1.55 4.93
CA CYS A 375 -21.61 -1.23 5.22
C CYS A 375 -21.74 0.01 6.14
N ASP A 376 -22.94 0.57 6.23
CA ASP A 376 -23.33 1.53 7.26
C ASP A 376 -23.82 0.81 8.54
N PHE A 377 -24.32 1.57 9.54
CA PHE A 377 -24.82 1.00 10.79
C PHE A 377 -26.14 0.23 10.65
N ASP A 378 -26.90 0.48 9.58
CA ASP A 378 -28.11 -0.28 9.23
C ASP A 378 -27.78 -1.51 8.38
N LEU A 379 -26.48 -1.81 8.22
CA LEU A 379 -25.92 -2.91 7.44
C LEU A 379 -26.22 -2.83 5.93
N ASN A 380 -26.57 -1.65 5.42
CA ASN A 380 -26.66 -1.40 3.99
C ASN A 380 -25.25 -1.40 3.38
N THR A 381 -25.11 -2.08 2.26
CA THR A 381 -23.83 -2.16 1.56
C THR A 381 -23.39 -0.79 1.03
N LEU A 382 -22.17 -0.40 1.33
CA LEU A 382 -21.50 0.78 0.78
C LEU A 382 -20.49 0.38 -0.30
N PRO A 383 -20.23 1.22 -1.31
CA PRO A 383 -19.17 0.96 -2.28
C PRO A 383 -17.80 0.82 -1.60
N PRO A 384 -16.93 -0.07 -2.11
CA PRO A 384 -17.07 -0.94 -3.27
C PRO A 384 -17.84 -2.25 -2.99
N GLY A 385 -18.41 -2.45 -1.80
CA GLY A 385 -19.13 -3.63 -1.40
C GLY A 385 -18.24 -4.69 -0.74
N LEU A 386 -18.25 -5.89 -1.29
CA LEU A 386 -17.39 -6.98 -0.84
C LEU A 386 -15.94 -6.75 -1.26
N ILE A 387 -15.04 -6.86 -0.31
CA ILE A 387 -13.59 -6.84 -0.52
C ILE A 387 -13.05 -8.22 -0.14
N ASP A 388 -12.76 -9.02 -1.15
CA ASP A 388 -12.36 -10.42 -1.03
C ASP A 388 -10.86 -10.66 -1.28
N HIS A 389 -10.14 -9.64 -1.78
CA HIS A 389 -8.74 -9.79 -2.14
C HIS A 389 -8.48 -10.98 -3.10
N ALA A 390 -9.34 -11.14 -4.10
CA ALA A 390 -9.21 -12.20 -5.09
C ALA A 390 -7.92 -12.10 -5.95
N GLU A 391 -7.21 -10.97 -5.86
CA GLU A 391 -5.87 -10.80 -6.43
C GLU A 391 -4.79 -11.62 -5.70
N TRP A 392 -5.06 -12.11 -4.49
CA TRP A 392 -4.14 -12.97 -3.76
C TRP A 392 -4.08 -14.36 -4.39
N THR A 393 -2.89 -14.78 -4.84
CA THR A 393 -2.65 -16.14 -5.35
C THR A 393 -1.75 -16.90 -4.37
N GLU A 394 -1.85 -18.24 -4.37
CA GLU A 394 -1.06 -19.08 -3.46
C GLU A 394 0.45 -18.99 -3.72
N ASP A 395 0.83 -18.85 -4.97
CA ASP A 395 2.23 -18.83 -5.40
C ASP A 395 2.88 -17.46 -5.29
N ASN A 396 2.11 -16.36 -5.43
CA ASN A 396 2.67 -15.01 -5.51
C ASN A 396 2.04 -13.98 -4.57
N GLY A 397 0.95 -14.29 -3.89
CA GLY A 397 0.29 -13.35 -2.98
C GLY A 397 1.23 -12.74 -1.96
N CYS A 398 2.14 -13.53 -1.39
CA CYS A 398 3.18 -13.07 -0.46
C CYS A 398 4.10 -12.00 -1.06
N ASN A 399 4.39 -12.07 -2.36
CA ASN A 399 5.20 -11.07 -3.06
C ASN A 399 4.36 -9.84 -3.42
N ASN A 400 3.13 -10.06 -3.89
CA ASN A 400 2.17 -9.00 -4.18
C ASN A 400 1.81 -8.18 -2.92
N ALA A 401 1.90 -8.77 -1.72
CA ALA A 401 1.69 -8.08 -0.44
C ALA A 401 2.57 -6.83 -0.26
N LEU A 402 3.77 -6.80 -0.87
CA LEU A 402 4.62 -5.61 -0.84
C LEU A 402 4.14 -4.47 -1.76
N ARG A 403 3.25 -4.74 -2.70
CA ARG A 403 2.68 -3.75 -3.62
C ARG A 403 1.42 -3.10 -3.08
N ILE A 404 0.60 -3.83 -2.32
CA ILE A 404 -0.72 -3.41 -1.86
C ILE A 404 -0.68 -2.78 -0.46
N ASN A 405 -1.71 -2.01 -0.11
CA ASN A 405 -1.75 -1.26 1.15
C ASN A 405 -2.48 -1.97 2.30
N GLY A 406 -3.08 -3.12 2.07
CA GLY A 406 -3.78 -3.90 3.07
C GLY A 406 -3.94 -5.35 2.66
N LEU A 407 -4.22 -6.23 3.61
CA LEU A 407 -4.32 -7.66 3.37
C LEU A 407 -5.75 -8.21 3.54
N GLY A 408 -6.68 -7.38 4.01
CA GLY A 408 -8.08 -7.76 4.26
C GLY A 408 -8.42 -7.97 5.73
N ALA A 409 -9.66 -8.38 5.97
CA ALA A 409 -10.22 -8.67 7.30
C ALA A 409 -11.28 -9.78 7.20
N PRO A 410 -11.60 -10.51 8.30
CA PRO A 410 -10.85 -10.53 9.55
C PRO A 410 -9.49 -11.22 9.37
N ARG A 411 -8.55 -10.89 10.24
CA ARG A 411 -7.22 -11.53 10.31
C ARG A 411 -7.18 -12.46 11.51
N ALA A 412 -6.62 -13.65 11.31
CA ALA A 412 -6.42 -14.61 12.38
C ALA A 412 -4.99 -15.14 12.34
N PHE A 413 -4.40 -15.37 13.50
CA PHE A 413 -2.99 -15.70 13.67
C PHE A 413 -2.84 -16.96 14.50
N TYR A 414 -1.91 -17.83 14.12
CA TYR A 414 -1.43 -18.89 15.00
C TYR A 414 -0.67 -18.25 16.17
N THR A 415 -1.22 -18.34 17.38
CA THR A 415 -0.78 -17.61 18.57
C THR A 415 0.70 -17.79 18.89
N PRO A 416 1.30 -19.01 18.84
CA PRO A 416 2.73 -19.16 19.10
C PRO A 416 3.62 -18.30 18.20
N LEU A 417 3.31 -18.22 16.90
CA LEU A 417 4.06 -17.39 15.98
C LEU A 417 3.76 -15.88 16.19
N ALA A 418 2.52 -15.52 16.55
CA ALA A 418 2.19 -14.13 16.89
C ALA A 418 2.96 -13.67 18.15
N ARG A 419 3.17 -14.56 19.13
CA ARG A 419 4.01 -14.33 20.31
C ARG A 419 5.50 -14.19 19.96
N GLU A 420 5.98 -14.93 18.97
CA GLU A 420 7.38 -14.86 18.51
C GLU A 420 7.64 -13.55 17.76
N VAL A 421 6.76 -13.20 16.80
CA VAL A 421 6.92 -12.02 15.93
C VAL A 421 6.65 -10.73 16.68
N GLN A 422 5.60 -10.68 17.51
CA GLN A 422 5.07 -9.49 18.19
C GLN A 422 4.57 -8.39 17.23
N PHE A 423 3.46 -7.75 17.59
CA PHE A 423 2.93 -6.61 16.84
C PHE A 423 3.75 -5.35 17.12
N PRO A 424 4.04 -4.48 16.13
CA PRO A 424 4.52 -3.13 16.43
C PRO A 424 3.54 -2.39 17.32
N ASN A 425 4.04 -1.74 18.39
CA ASN A 425 3.19 -0.97 19.31
C ASN A 425 2.76 0.37 18.67
N THR A 426 1.88 0.29 17.69
CA THR A 426 1.31 1.42 16.95
C THR A 426 -0.18 1.20 16.72
N SER A 427 -0.89 2.24 16.28
CA SER A 427 -2.31 2.19 15.96
C SER A 427 -2.58 2.25 14.44
N TYR A 428 -1.57 2.00 13.62
CA TYR A 428 -1.70 1.92 12.16
C TYR A 428 -0.59 1.06 11.58
N GLY A 429 -0.96 0.09 10.73
CA GLY A 429 -0.03 -0.78 10.01
C GLY A 429 0.57 -1.92 10.84
N GLU A 430 0.17 -2.09 12.10
CA GLU A 430 0.58 -3.20 12.96
C GLU A 430 0.19 -4.56 12.38
N ASP A 431 -1.00 -4.64 11.82
CA ASP A 431 -1.57 -5.80 11.16
C ASP A 431 -0.84 -6.11 9.85
N TYR A 432 -0.53 -5.08 9.07
CA TYR A 432 0.22 -5.20 7.83
C TYR A 432 1.66 -5.70 8.09
N ALA A 433 2.31 -5.20 9.15
CA ALA A 433 3.62 -5.66 9.58
C ALA A 433 3.61 -7.17 9.91
N MET A 434 2.59 -7.63 10.65
CA MET A 434 2.41 -9.06 10.96
C MET A 434 2.21 -9.89 9.70
N GLY A 435 1.32 -9.46 8.81
CA GLY A 435 1.08 -10.17 7.56
C GLY A 435 2.34 -10.29 6.69
N LEU A 436 3.14 -9.23 6.58
CA LEU A 436 4.41 -9.29 5.87
C LEU A 436 5.38 -10.28 6.52
N ALA A 437 5.56 -10.23 7.85
CA ALA A 437 6.45 -11.12 8.57
C ALA A 437 6.03 -12.61 8.43
N PHE A 438 4.73 -12.90 8.57
CA PHE A 438 4.19 -14.26 8.37
C PHE A 438 4.41 -14.74 6.93
N SER A 439 4.10 -13.89 5.94
CA SER A 439 4.19 -14.24 4.51
C SER A 439 5.60 -14.57 4.04
N ARG A 440 6.63 -14.26 4.83
CA ARG A 440 8.03 -14.53 4.48
C ARG A 440 8.37 -16.02 4.54
N GLN A 441 7.84 -16.75 5.52
CA GLN A 441 8.19 -18.15 5.78
C GLN A 441 7.00 -19.08 5.93
N PHE A 442 5.78 -18.56 6.01
CA PHE A 442 4.57 -19.32 6.24
C PHE A 442 3.48 -18.96 5.25
N ARG A 443 2.61 -19.92 4.99
CA ARG A 443 1.41 -19.69 4.20
C ARG A 443 0.44 -18.77 4.94
N ILE A 444 -0.08 -17.78 4.22
CA ILE A 444 -1.29 -17.05 4.59
C ILE A 444 -2.44 -17.68 3.82
N GLY A 445 -3.38 -18.27 4.52
CA GLY A 445 -4.59 -18.84 3.95
C GLY A 445 -5.67 -17.77 3.74
N ARG A 446 -6.61 -18.05 2.85
CA ARG A 446 -7.67 -17.11 2.46
C ARG A 446 -9.04 -17.75 2.53
N ILE A 447 -10.03 -16.94 2.96
CA ILE A 447 -11.46 -17.26 2.87
C ILE A 447 -12.13 -16.14 2.07
N TYR A 448 -12.59 -16.47 0.87
CA TYR A 448 -13.19 -15.49 -0.07
C TYR A 448 -14.68 -15.23 0.21
N GLU A 449 -15.30 -16.03 1.07
CA GLU A 449 -16.66 -15.79 1.57
C GLU A 449 -16.66 -14.58 2.53
N GLU A 450 -17.78 -13.82 2.55
CA GLU A 450 -17.98 -12.74 3.51
C GLU A 450 -17.98 -13.26 4.94
N LEU A 451 -17.03 -12.83 5.75
CA LEU A 451 -16.90 -13.20 7.16
C LEU A 451 -17.10 -12.00 8.10
N TYR A 452 -17.05 -10.78 7.59
CA TYR A 452 -16.88 -9.59 8.39
C TYR A 452 -17.68 -8.41 7.81
N LEU A 453 -18.33 -7.65 8.66
CA LEU A 453 -19.09 -6.44 8.33
C LEU A 453 -18.33 -5.23 8.84
N CYS A 454 -17.64 -4.53 7.93
CA CYS A 454 -16.90 -3.32 8.24
C CYS A 454 -17.85 -2.12 8.22
N ARG A 455 -18.23 -1.64 9.41
CA ARG A 455 -19.18 -0.53 9.57
C ARG A 455 -18.50 0.82 9.44
N ARG A 456 -18.92 1.63 8.46
CA ARG A 456 -18.35 2.94 8.18
C ARG A 456 -19.12 4.06 8.84
N TRP A 457 -18.42 4.91 9.58
CA TRP A 457 -18.97 6.07 10.27
C TRP A 457 -17.89 7.12 10.58
N GLY A 458 -18.29 8.33 11.02
CA GLY A 458 -17.36 9.41 11.32
C GLY A 458 -16.37 9.16 12.48
N GLY A 459 -16.54 8.07 13.23
CA GLY A 459 -15.63 7.65 14.30
C GLY A 459 -14.57 6.61 13.89
N ASN A 460 -14.55 6.17 12.63
CA ASN A 460 -13.48 5.29 12.15
C ASN A 460 -12.13 6.04 12.16
N SER A 461 -11.06 5.34 12.50
CA SER A 461 -9.72 5.91 12.62
C SER A 461 -9.12 6.39 11.30
N ASP A 462 -9.66 5.95 10.17
CA ASP A 462 -9.26 6.29 8.80
C ASP A 462 -10.24 7.25 8.08
N ALA A 463 -11.25 7.77 8.78
CA ALA A 463 -12.20 8.71 8.20
C ALA A 463 -11.57 10.11 8.08
N ALA A 464 -11.68 10.73 6.90
CA ALA A 464 -11.31 12.12 6.63
C ALA A 464 -9.89 12.54 7.12
N LEU A 465 -8.87 11.76 6.77
CA LEU A 465 -7.48 12.04 7.12
C LEU A 465 -6.95 13.26 6.35
N SER A 466 -6.18 14.12 7.02
CA SER A 466 -5.38 15.16 6.35
C SER A 466 -4.27 14.55 5.50
N ILE A 467 -3.79 15.29 4.49
CA ILE A 467 -2.67 14.86 3.65
C ILE A 467 -1.42 14.52 4.49
N ASP A 468 -1.12 15.31 5.51
CA ASP A 468 0.02 15.04 6.41
C ASP A 468 -0.13 13.69 7.13
N ARG A 469 -1.35 13.34 7.55
CA ARG A 469 -1.61 12.07 8.21
C ARG A 469 -1.54 10.89 7.22
N ILE A 470 -2.08 11.07 6.01
CA ILE A 470 -1.96 10.08 4.93
C ILE A 470 -0.48 9.84 4.61
N ASN A 471 0.30 10.90 4.47
CA ASN A 471 1.73 10.82 4.20
C ASN A 471 2.51 10.14 5.32
N ALA A 472 2.24 10.48 6.58
CA ALA A 472 2.85 9.81 7.73
C ALA A 472 2.54 8.31 7.76
N ASN A 473 1.29 7.93 7.49
CA ASN A 473 0.86 6.54 7.40
C ASN A 473 1.55 5.79 6.25
N ASN A 474 1.60 6.39 5.07
CA ASN A 474 2.25 5.83 3.89
C ASN A 474 3.77 5.68 4.10
N LEU A 475 4.42 6.70 4.65
CA LEU A 475 5.85 6.67 4.97
C LEU A 475 6.16 5.54 5.96
N TYR A 476 5.32 5.34 6.98
CA TYR A 476 5.47 4.25 7.95
C TYR A 476 5.31 2.89 7.27
N LYS A 477 4.27 2.67 6.46
CA LYS A 477 4.10 1.41 5.73
C LYS A 477 5.24 1.13 4.74
N ASP A 478 5.77 2.16 4.07
CA ASP A 478 6.94 2.01 3.21
C ASP A 478 8.19 1.60 4.00
N ARG A 479 8.33 2.07 5.26
CA ARG A 479 9.38 1.58 6.18
C ARG A 479 9.18 0.13 6.57
N LEU A 480 7.94 -0.30 6.85
CA LEU A 480 7.63 -1.71 7.11
C LEU A 480 8.02 -2.59 5.91
N ARG A 481 7.68 -2.17 4.68
CA ARG A 481 8.09 -2.85 3.45
C ARG A 481 9.61 -2.88 3.28
N THR A 482 10.29 -1.80 3.65
CA THR A 482 11.77 -1.72 3.59
C THR A 482 12.41 -2.73 4.54
N ILE A 483 11.91 -2.82 5.79
CA ILE A 483 12.36 -3.82 6.78
C ILE A 483 12.11 -5.23 6.25
N GLU A 484 10.90 -5.50 5.76
CA GLU A 484 10.55 -6.80 5.21
C GLU A 484 11.42 -7.18 4.01
N LEU A 485 11.67 -6.23 3.10
CA LEU A 485 12.51 -6.46 1.93
C LEU A 485 13.95 -6.85 2.32
N ILE A 486 14.53 -6.14 3.28
CA ILE A 486 15.87 -6.44 3.82
C ILE A 486 15.88 -7.86 4.42
N ALA A 487 14.85 -8.20 5.20
CA ALA A 487 14.73 -9.51 5.83
C ALA A 487 14.62 -10.65 4.79
N ARG A 488 13.83 -10.45 3.72
CA ARG A 488 13.73 -11.41 2.60
C ARG A 488 15.05 -11.58 1.87
N GLN A 489 15.76 -10.49 1.61
CA GLN A 489 17.07 -10.53 0.97
C GLN A 489 18.11 -11.27 1.83
N GLN A 490 18.08 -11.09 3.15
CA GLN A 490 18.95 -11.82 4.07
C GLN A 490 18.61 -13.31 4.09
N LEU A 491 17.32 -13.65 4.20
CA LEU A 491 16.86 -15.05 4.20
C LEU A 491 17.27 -15.77 2.89
N ASN A 492 17.08 -15.12 1.74
CA ASN A 492 17.43 -15.70 0.45
C ASN A 492 18.95 -15.91 0.30
N LYS A 493 19.79 -15.03 0.86
CA LYS A 493 21.26 -15.21 0.89
C LYS A 493 21.69 -16.36 1.81
N GLN A 494 21.00 -16.55 2.94
CA GLN A 494 21.31 -17.64 3.90
C GLN A 494 20.79 -18.99 3.42
N GLY A 495 19.73 -19.02 2.62
CA GLY A 495 19.15 -20.25 2.09
C GLY A 495 20.05 -21.03 1.13
N ASP A 496 21.15 -20.40 0.68
CA ASP A 496 22.26 -21.08 0.00
C ASP A 496 23.28 -21.72 0.97
N GLU A 497 23.22 -21.41 2.29
CA GLU A 497 24.28 -21.83 3.24
C GLU A 497 23.82 -22.67 4.44
N GLU A 498 22.57 -22.76 4.81
CA GLU A 498 22.05 -23.72 5.83
C GLU A 498 20.58 -23.45 6.19
N GLY A 499 19.75 -24.49 6.17
CA GLY A 499 18.38 -24.43 6.63
C GLY A 499 18.25 -23.99 8.08
N ALA A 500 17.38 -23.02 8.27
CA ALA A 500 16.71 -22.66 9.54
C ALA A 500 17.61 -22.30 10.73
N LYS A 501 17.95 -21.03 10.86
CA LYS A 501 18.13 -20.42 12.18
C LYS A 501 17.01 -19.40 12.43
N SER A 502 16.46 -19.52 13.66
CA SER A 502 15.36 -18.80 14.29
C SER A 502 15.06 -17.40 13.73
N LEU A 503 13.78 -17.10 13.65
CA LEU A 503 13.26 -15.72 13.61
C LEU A 503 13.85 -14.96 14.80
N GLU A 504 14.87 -14.14 14.57
CA GLU A 504 15.20 -13.10 15.55
C GLU A 504 14.04 -12.09 15.57
N PRO A 505 13.59 -11.66 16.76
CA PRO A 505 12.46 -10.73 16.85
C PRO A 505 12.80 -9.44 16.12
N PHE A 506 12.00 -9.10 15.09
CA PHE A 506 12.21 -7.95 14.20
C PHE A 506 11.97 -6.60 14.87
N PHE A 507 11.49 -6.58 16.10
CA PHE A 507 10.96 -5.40 16.76
C PHE A 507 11.57 -5.17 18.15
N THR A 508 12.82 -5.48 18.36
CA THR A 508 13.54 -4.85 19.47
C THR A 508 13.78 -3.39 19.09
N ALA A 509 12.87 -2.54 19.54
CA ALA A 509 13.03 -1.10 19.49
C ALA A 509 14.30 -0.69 20.27
N ASN A 510 15.14 0.09 19.63
CA ASN A 510 15.91 1.13 20.29
C ASN A 510 15.25 2.47 20.01
#